data_6ccab61086bb86d39a939edfe61d71e5
#
_entry.id   6ccab61086bb86d39a939edfe61d71e5
#
_cell.length_a   1.000
_cell.length_b   1.000
_cell.length_c   1.000
_cell.angle_alpha   90.00
_cell.angle_beta   90.00
_cell.angle_gamma   90.00
#
_symmetry.space_group_name_H-M   'P 1'
#
loop_
_entity.id
_entity.type
_entity.pdbx_description
1 polymer ?
#
loop_
_entity_poly.entity_id
_entity_poly.type
_entity_poly.pdbx_seq_one_letter_code
_entity_poly.pdbx_strand_id
1 'polypeptide(L)'
;VKILAFSDLHLSSSHAVEIVAASAGADLVIGAGDFCNMRLGLDRAVAMLAGLKAPMVAVPGNGESAGELRAAGFPGTTVLHGEGIDFEGLRLFGLGYGVPQTPFGSWSCDLSEVQAAAMLAACDHADILISHSPPKGLGDVTSGGLSVGSTAVRAAVERIQPQLLLCGHVHDCWGCRGSIGRTQAANLGPSVSWFEVKP
;
A
#
# COMPACT_ATOMS: atom_id res chain seq x y z
N VAL A 1 -9.59 13.48 -8.33
CA VAL A 1 -9.99 12.19 -7.75
C VAL A 1 -9.76 12.24 -6.26
N LYS A 2 -10.82 12.00 -5.50
CA LYS A 2 -10.79 11.97 -4.03
C LYS A 2 -10.54 10.55 -3.56
N ILE A 3 -9.43 10.35 -2.85
CA ILE A 3 -8.92 9.05 -2.47
C ILE A 3 -9.02 8.85 -0.97
N LEU A 4 -9.64 7.73 -0.56
CA LEU A 4 -9.53 7.19 0.78
C LEU A 4 -8.42 6.13 0.77
N ALA A 5 -7.43 6.25 1.67
CA ALA A 5 -6.33 5.29 1.74
C ALA A 5 -6.12 4.76 3.16
N PHE A 6 -5.69 3.50 3.25
CA PHE A 6 -5.30 2.81 4.48
C PHE A 6 -4.26 1.72 4.19
N SER A 7 -3.60 1.23 5.23
CA SER A 7 -2.72 0.06 5.20
C SER A 7 -2.85 -0.71 6.52
N ASP A 8 -2.23 -1.87 6.59
CA ASP A 8 -2.05 -2.60 7.86
C ASP A 8 -3.36 -2.79 8.64
N LEU A 9 -4.42 -3.22 7.95
CA LEU A 9 -5.74 -3.48 8.56
C LEU A 9 -5.68 -4.55 9.64
N HIS A 10 -4.88 -5.60 9.40
CA HIS A 10 -4.64 -6.70 10.35
C HIS A 10 -5.91 -7.23 11.03
N LEU A 11 -6.99 -7.38 10.26
CA LEU A 11 -8.30 -7.84 10.73
C LEU A 11 -8.93 -6.94 11.81
N SER A 12 -8.57 -5.67 11.90
CA SER A 12 -9.17 -4.72 12.83
C SER A 12 -10.60 -4.37 12.41
N SER A 13 -11.58 -4.89 13.12
CA SER A 13 -12.99 -4.66 12.82
C SER A 13 -13.42 -3.20 13.00
N SER A 14 -12.86 -2.48 13.97
CA SER A 14 -13.16 -1.07 14.18
C SER A 14 -12.74 -0.21 13.01
N HIS A 15 -11.48 -0.38 12.55
CA HIS A 15 -10.99 0.35 11.38
C HIS A 15 -11.74 -0.04 10.09
N ALA A 16 -12.07 -1.33 9.92
CA ALA A 16 -12.86 -1.76 8.76
C ALA A 16 -14.23 -1.06 8.69
N VAL A 17 -14.92 -0.92 9.82
CA VAL A 17 -16.20 -0.18 9.90
C VAL A 17 -16.00 1.28 9.52
N GLU A 18 -14.97 1.94 10.00
CA GLU A 18 -14.65 3.33 9.65
C GLU A 18 -14.32 3.49 8.16
N ILE A 19 -13.49 2.59 7.59
CA ILE A 19 -13.13 2.58 6.17
C ILE A 19 -14.38 2.42 5.31
N VAL A 20 -15.22 1.43 5.62
CA VAL A 20 -16.46 1.19 4.87
C VAL A 20 -17.39 2.39 4.92
N ALA A 21 -17.60 2.97 6.10
CA ALA A 21 -18.45 4.17 6.25
C ALA A 21 -17.89 5.36 5.45
N ALA A 22 -16.59 5.60 5.54
CA ALA A 22 -15.92 6.72 4.86
C ALA A 22 -15.88 6.55 3.32
N SER A 23 -15.89 5.30 2.82
CA SER A 23 -15.75 5.00 1.38
C SER A 23 -16.90 5.61 0.52
N ALA A 24 -18.05 5.91 1.11
CA ALA A 24 -19.14 6.59 0.41
C ALA A 24 -18.78 8.00 -0.08
N GLY A 25 -17.75 8.62 0.47
CA GLY A 25 -17.27 9.94 0.08
C GLY A 25 -16.02 9.92 -0.81
N ALA A 26 -15.56 8.74 -1.24
CA ALA A 26 -14.39 8.56 -2.08
C ALA A 26 -14.76 8.21 -3.52
N ASP A 27 -13.92 8.62 -4.47
CA ASP A 27 -13.97 8.13 -5.84
C ASP A 27 -13.19 6.79 -5.95
N LEU A 28 -12.14 6.64 -5.13
CA LEU A 28 -11.26 5.48 -5.08
C LEU A 28 -10.85 5.16 -3.65
N VAL A 29 -10.78 3.87 -3.31
CA VAL A 29 -10.15 3.38 -2.09
C VAL A 29 -8.78 2.77 -2.43
N ILE A 30 -7.75 3.05 -1.65
CA ILE A 30 -6.43 2.43 -1.78
C ILE A 30 -6.09 1.66 -0.51
N GLY A 31 -5.81 0.36 -0.66
CA GLY A 31 -5.31 -0.51 0.40
C GLY A 31 -3.84 -0.85 0.17
N ALA A 32 -2.96 -0.34 1.02
CA ALA A 32 -1.51 -0.52 0.86
C ALA A 32 -0.94 -1.75 1.60
N GLY A 33 -1.72 -2.84 1.67
CA GLY A 33 -1.27 -4.16 2.15
C GLY A 33 -1.58 -4.46 3.61
N ASP A 34 -1.29 -5.70 3.99
CA ASP A 34 -1.52 -6.29 5.31
C ASP A 34 -2.98 -6.25 5.76
N PHE A 35 -3.84 -6.87 4.93
CA PHE A 35 -5.26 -7.05 5.21
C PHE A 35 -5.50 -8.11 6.29
N CYS A 36 -4.68 -9.15 6.31
CA CYS A 36 -4.76 -10.26 7.26
C CYS A 36 -3.49 -10.37 8.13
N ASN A 37 -3.38 -11.46 8.89
CA ASN A 37 -2.25 -11.70 9.78
C ASN A 37 -1.53 -13.00 9.38
N MET A 38 -0.23 -12.94 9.09
CA MET A 38 0.61 -14.13 8.88
C MET A 38 -0.02 -15.16 7.92
N ARG A 39 -0.58 -14.69 6.79
CA ARG A 39 -1.27 -15.49 5.76
C ARG A 39 -2.65 -16.06 6.19
N LEU A 40 -3.22 -15.60 7.30
CA LEU A 40 -4.47 -16.13 7.83
C LEU A 40 -5.56 -15.06 7.93
N GLY A 41 -6.78 -15.38 7.49
CA GLY A 41 -7.98 -14.56 7.69
C GLY A 41 -8.32 -13.60 6.58
N LEU A 42 -7.83 -13.81 5.33
CA LEU A 42 -8.24 -12.99 4.18
C LEU A 42 -9.74 -13.04 3.92
N ASP A 43 -10.40 -14.19 4.14
CA ASP A 43 -11.85 -14.35 4.08
C ASP A 43 -12.59 -13.40 5.04
N ARG A 44 -12.05 -13.24 6.24
CA ARG A 44 -12.58 -12.28 7.22
C ARG A 44 -12.35 -10.83 6.77
N ALA A 45 -11.17 -10.51 6.23
CA ALA A 45 -10.89 -9.18 5.70
C ALA A 45 -11.86 -8.83 4.55
N VAL A 46 -12.13 -9.78 3.64
CA VAL A 46 -13.14 -9.63 2.58
C VAL A 46 -14.50 -9.33 3.17
N ALA A 47 -14.96 -10.11 4.16
CA ALA A 47 -16.25 -9.91 4.80
C ALA A 47 -16.35 -8.53 5.49
N MET A 48 -15.27 -8.09 6.16
CA MET A 48 -15.21 -6.79 6.82
C MET A 48 -15.30 -5.61 5.85
N LEU A 49 -14.70 -5.72 4.65
CA LEU A 49 -14.65 -4.67 3.64
C LEU A 49 -15.70 -4.83 2.54
N ALA A 50 -16.57 -5.84 2.60
CA ALA A 50 -17.59 -6.09 1.57
C ALA A 50 -18.58 -4.95 1.36
N GLY A 51 -18.70 -4.02 2.31
CA GLY A 51 -19.57 -2.86 2.25
C GLY A 51 -18.97 -1.62 1.59
N LEU A 52 -17.74 -1.68 1.06
CA LEU A 52 -17.14 -0.54 0.36
C LEU A 52 -18.05 0.01 -0.74
N LYS A 53 -18.12 1.34 -0.85
CA LYS A 53 -19.00 2.06 -1.80
C LYS A 53 -18.25 2.57 -3.03
N ALA A 54 -16.93 2.63 -2.99
CA ALA A 54 -16.07 2.98 -4.10
C ALA A 54 -15.20 1.77 -4.50
N PRO A 55 -14.72 1.69 -5.76
CA PRO A 55 -13.78 0.67 -6.17
C PRO A 55 -12.48 0.76 -5.36
N MET A 56 -11.80 -0.37 -5.19
CA MET A 56 -10.54 -0.44 -4.46
C MET A 56 -9.39 -0.85 -5.37
N VAL A 57 -8.24 -0.19 -5.22
CA VAL A 57 -6.94 -0.65 -5.71
C VAL A 57 -6.11 -1.08 -4.50
N ALA A 58 -5.57 -2.27 -4.54
CA ALA A 58 -4.82 -2.84 -3.44
C ALA A 58 -3.46 -3.38 -3.89
N VAL A 59 -2.48 -3.31 -3.00
CA VAL A 59 -1.24 -4.09 -3.09
C VAL A 59 -1.23 -5.11 -1.96
N PRO A 60 -0.62 -6.31 -2.12
CA PRO A 60 -0.45 -7.22 -0.98
C PRO A 60 0.59 -6.66 -0.01
N GLY A 61 0.40 -6.90 1.28
CA GLY A 61 1.42 -6.69 2.29
C GLY A 61 2.40 -7.86 2.36
N ASN A 62 3.16 -7.93 3.44
CA ASN A 62 3.93 -9.14 3.72
C ASN A 62 3.09 -10.22 4.44
N GLY A 63 1.94 -9.87 4.97
CA GLY A 63 0.98 -10.78 5.61
C GLY A 63 0.14 -11.61 4.65
N GLU A 64 0.18 -11.35 3.34
CA GLU A 64 -0.51 -12.12 2.28
C GLU A 64 0.24 -12.07 0.97
N SER A 65 0.15 -13.12 0.14
CA SER A 65 0.71 -13.09 -1.22
C SER A 65 -0.25 -12.42 -2.21
N ALA A 66 0.30 -11.94 -3.34
CA ALA A 66 -0.49 -11.39 -4.44
C ALA A 66 -1.51 -12.39 -4.98
N GLY A 67 -1.13 -13.67 -5.05
CA GLY A 67 -2.02 -14.76 -5.47
C GLY A 67 -3.18 -14.96 -4.51
N GLU A 68 -2.92 -14.99 -3.20
CA GLU A 68 -3.94 -15.12 -2.17
C GLU A 68 -4.89 -13.91 -2.15
N LEU A 69 -4.33 -12.70 -2.25
CA LEU A 69 -5.15 -11.48 -2.25
C LEU A 69 -6.08 -11.42 -3.47
N ARG A 70 -5.59 -11.82 -4.67
CA ARG A 70 -6.43 -11.94 -5.87
C ARG A 70 -7.50 -13.02 -5.71
N ALA A 71 -7.11 -14.18 -5.20
CA ALA A 71 -8.01 -15.32 -4.98
C ALA A 71 -9.09 -15.05 -3.91
N ALA A 72 -8.80 -14.18 -2.95
CA ALA A 72 -9.75 -13.82 -1.90
C ALA A 72 -11.01 -13.12 -2.43
N GLY A 73 -10.93 -12.48 -3.60
CA GLY A 73 -12.09 -11.96 -4.31
C GLY A 73 -12.77 -10.77 -3.63
N PHE A 74 -12.02 -9.80 -3.15
CA PHE A 74 -12.61 -8.54 -2.66
C PHE A 74 -13.45 -7.88 -3.74
N PRO A 75 -14.75 -7.58 -3.50
CA PRO A 75 -15.61 -6.98 -4.50
C PRO A 75 -15.07 -5.65 -5.03
N GLY A 76 -15.08 -5.46 -6.36
CA GLY A 76 -14.65 -4.21 -6.99
C GLY A 76 -13.18 -3.85 -6.77
N THR A 77 -12.31 -4.83 -6.49
CA THR A 77 -10.90 -4.60 -6.19
C THR A 77 -9.99 -5.05 -7.32
N THR A 78 -9.05 -4.19 -7.68
CA THR A 78 -7.90 -4.52 -8.52
C THR A 78 -6.64 -4.65 -7.67
N VAL A 79 -5.95 -5.79 -7.77
CA VAL A 79 -4.72 -6.06 -7.01
C VAL A 79 -3.51 -5.85 -7.91
N LEU A 80 -2.62 -4.95 -7.51
CA LEU A 80 -1.38 -4.62 -8.21
C LEU A 80 -0.16 -5.19 -7.48
N HIS A 81 0.79 -5.73 -8.24
CA HIS A 81 2.08 -6.18 -7.72
C HIS A 81 3.12 -6.22 -8.86
N GLY A 82 3.86 -5.13 -9.05
CA GLY A 82 4.78 -4.92 -10.17
C GLY A 82 4.05 -4.54 -11.47
N GLU A 83 2.85 -4.00 -11.37
CA GLU A 83 2.01 -3.62 -12.50
C GLU A 83 1.21 -2.35 -12.19
N GLY A 84 0.64 -1.74 -13.22
CA GLY A 84 -0.15 -0.52 -13.07
C GLY A 84 -1.46 -0.56 -13.83
N ILE A 85 -2.37 0.35 -13.45
CA ILE A 85 -3.66 0.59 -14.11
C ILE A 85 -3.91 2.08 -14.29
N ASP A 86 -4.82 2.41 -15.19
CA ASP A 86 -5.36 3.76 -15.33
C ASP A 86 -6.73 3.83 -14.64
N PHE A 87 -6.95 4.89 -13.88
CA PHE A 87 -8.21 5.19 -13.20
C PHE A 87 -8.50 6.68 -13.30
N GLU A 88 -9.60 7.05 -13.97
CA GLU A 88 -10.07 8.44 -14.14
C GLU A 88 -8.97 9.43 -14.59
N GLY A 89 -8.13 8.99 -15.53
CA GLY A 89 -7.03 9.79 -16.06
C GLY A 89 -5.75 9.80 -15.23
N LEU A 90 -5.73 9.12 -14.09
CA LEU A 90 -4.54 8.91 -13.28
C LEU A 90 -3.91 7.56 -13.56
N ARG A 91 -2.58 7.51 -13.65
CA ARG A 91 -1.82 6.27 -13.70
C ARG A 91 -1.40 5.84 -12.30
N LEU A 92 -1.86 4.65 -11.87
CA LEU A 92 -1.46 4.02 -10.61
C LEU A 92 -0.49 2.87 -10.89
N PHE A 93 0.53 2.72 -10.04
CA PHE A 93 1.43 1.56 -10.06
C PHE A 93 1.59 1.01 -8.64
N GLY A 94 1.59 -0.33 -8.50
CA GLY A 94 1.62 -0.98 -7.19
C GLY A 94 2.76 -1.99 -7.02
N LEU A 95 3.45 -1.96 -5.87
CA LEU A 95 4.41 -2.96 -5.42
C LEU A 95 4.06 -3.42 -4.01
N GLY A 96 3.70 -4.68 -3.84
CA GLY A 96 3.46 -5.26 -2.52
C GLY A 96 4.72 -5.88 -1.90
N TYR A 97 4.52 -6.54 -0.78
CA TYR A 97 5.46 -7.31 0.03
C TYR A 97 6.39 -6.47 0.91
N GLY A 98 7.07 -7.13 1.85
CA GLY A 98 8.16 -6.56 2.62
C GLY A 98 9.39 -6.32 1.74
N VAL A 99 9.96 -5.12 1.78
CA VAL A 99 11.20 -4.74 1.06
C VAL A 99 12.02 -3.81 1.96
N PRO A 100 13.28 -4.16 2.26
CA PRO A 100 13.97 -5.43 2.02
C PRO A 100 13.33 -6.60 2.79
N GLN A 101 13.87 -7.78 2.59
CA GLN A 101 13.43 -8.99 3.28
C GLN A 101 13.40 -8.80 4.79
N THR A 102 12.29 -9.22 5.39
CA THR A 102 12.05 -9.07 6.83
C THR A 102 12.62 -10.27 7.62
N PRO A 103 12.89 -10.11 8.93
CA PRO A 103 13.33 -11.22 9.77
C PRO A 103 12.16 -12.10 10.28
N PHE A 104 10.95 -11.98 9.71
CA PHE A 104 9.73 -12.57 10.28
C PHE A 104 9.55 -14.07 9.95
N GLY A 105 10.38 -14.62 9.05
CA GLY A 105 10.34 -16.04 8.71
C GLY A 105 9.46 -16.37 7.50
N SER A 106 9.16 -17.64 7.31
CA SER A 106 8.61 -18.18 6.05
C SER A 106 7.17 -17.76 5.72
N TRP A 107 6.43 -17.23 6.66
CA TRP A 107 5.09 -16.71 6.38
C TRP A 107 5.12 -15.33 5.70
N SER A 108 6.18 -14.55 5.92
CA SER A 108 6.32 -13.21 5.36
C SER A 108 6.59 -13.29 3.85
N CYS A 109 5.80 -12.56 3.09
CA CYS A 109 6.03 -12.36 1.67
C CYS A 109 6.97 -11.19 1.47
N ASP A 110 8.20 -11.48 1.06
CA ASP A 110 9.25 -10.48 0.96
C ASP A 110 9.92 -10.47 -0.42
N LEU A 111 10.48 -9.33 -0.79
CA LEU A 111 11.38 -9.16 -1.93
C LEU A 111 12.74 -8.66 -1.45
N SER A 112 13.80 -9.09 -2.13
CA SER A 112 15.06 -8.39 -2.04
C SER A 112 14.98 -7.03 -2.74
N GLU A 113 15.89 -6.12 -2.40
CA GLU A 113 15.98 -4.81 -3.08
C GLU A 113 16.17 -4.96 -4.60
N VAL A 114 16.93 -6.00 -5.04
CA VAL A 114 17.15 -6.28 -6.46
C VAL A 114 15.86 -6.71 -7.16
N GLN A 115 15.06 -7.57 -6.53
CA GLN A 115 13.77 -8.00 -7.09
C GLN A 115 12.79 -6.83 -7.15
N ALA A 116 12.71 -6.05 -6.08
CA ALA A 116 11.85 -4.86 -6.03
C ALA A 116 12.26 -3.83 -7.11
N ALA A 117 13.55 -3.56 -7.27
CA ALA A 117 14.07 -2.67 -8.29
C ALA A 117 13.73 -3.15 -9.72
N ALA A 118 13.83 -4.46 -9.98
CA ALA A 118 13.47 -5.05 -11.26
C ALA A 118 11.96 -4.89 -11.58
N MET A 119 11.09 -5.09 -10.57
CA MET A 119 9.65 -4.90 -10.74
C MET A 119 9.30 -3.42 -10.94
N LEU A 120 9.90 -2.52 -10.16
CA LEU A 120 9.69 -1.09 -10.27
C LEU A 120 10.24 -0.48 -11.57
N ALA A 121 11.21 -1.15 -12.22
CA ALA A 121 11.74 -0.73 -13.52
C ALA A 121 10.68 -0.76 -14.64
N ALA A 122 9.61 -1.55 -14.49
CA ALA A 122 8.49 -1.58 -15.42
C ALA A 122 7.59 -0.32 -15.35
N CYS A 123 7.78 0.51 -14.35
CA CYS A 123 7.03 1.75 -14.16
C CYS A 123 7.80 2.94 -14.72
N ASP A 124 7.49 3.36 -15.94
CA ASP A 124 8.08 4.58 -16.53
C ASP A 124 7.43 5.86 -15.99
N HIS A 125 6.12 5.79 -15.70
CA HIS A 125 5.33 6.89 -15.18
C HIS A 125 4.23 6.39 -14.25
N ALA A 126 3.98 7.14 -13.18
CA ALA A 126 2.82 7.00 -12.32
C ALA A 126 2.47 8.35 -11.68
N ASP A 127 1.18 8.62 -11.54
CA ASP A 127 0.67 9.73 -10.72
C ASP A 127 0.63 9.32 -9.25
N ILE A 128 0.30 8.04 -9.01
CA ILE A 128 0.25 7.45 -7.67
C ILE A 128 1.08 6.17 -7.66
N LEU A 129 2.09 6.13 -6.80
CA LEU A 129 2.82 4.92 -6.49
C LEU A 129 2.32 4.35 -5.16
N ILE A 130 1.94 3.08 -5.16
CA ILE A 130 1.50 2.37 -3.97
C ILE A 130 2.56 1.31 -3.65
N SER A 131 3.17 1.39 -2.48
CA SER A 131 4.13 0.38 -2.02
C SER A 131 3.78 -0.08 -0.62
N HIS A 132 3.74 -1.39 -0.34
CA HIS A 132 3.54 -1.81 1.04
C HIS A 132 4.67 -1.30 1.93
N SER A 133 5.93 -1.54 1.56
CA SER A 133 7.08 -1.03 2.30
C SER A 133 7.35 0.46 2.03
N PRO A 134 7.75 1.22 3.06
CA PRO A 134 8.09 2.63 2.90
C PRO A 134 9.43 2.81 2.16
N PRO A 135 9.65 3.99 1.55
CA PRO A 135 10.94 4.36 0.98
C PRO A 135 11.97 4.59 2.09
N LYS A 136 13.23 4.28 1.83
CA LYS A 136 14.35 4.57 2.75
C LYS A 136 14.38 6.05 3.14
N GLY A 137 14.39 6.33 4.43
CA GLY A 137 14.55 7.67 5.01
C GLY A 137 13.24 8.48 5.13
N LEU A 138 12.06 7.85 4.90
CA LEU A 138 10.79 8.51 5.15
C LEU A 138 9.72 7.50 5.58
N GLY A 139 9.17 7.68 6.79
CA GLY A 139 8.12 6.80 7.32
C GLY A 139 8.63 5.37 7.62
N ASP A 140 9.91 5.20 7.89
CA ASP A 140 10.61 3.93 7.91
C ASP A 140 11.43 3.66 9.18
N VAL A 141 11.25 4.46 10.22
CA VAL A 141 12.05 4.34 11.46
C VAL A 141 11.28 3.53 12.50
N THR A 142 11.87 2.44 12.96
CA THR A 142 11.32 1.63 14.04
C THR A 142 11.49 2.32 15.40
N SER A 143 10.74 1.88 16.42
CA SER A 143 10.90 2.33 17.82
C SER A 143 12.31 2.17 18.37
N GLY A 144 13.10 1.24 17.81
CA GLY A 144 14.52 1.06 18.08
C GLY A 144 15.45 2.05 17.37
N GLY A 145 14.91 3.00 16.58
CA GLY A 145 15.69 3.99 15.84
C GLY A 145 16.33 3.49 14.54
N LEU A 146 15.96 2.30 14.08
CA LEU A 146 16.46 1.74 12.82
C LEU A 146 15.60 2.18 11.64
N SER A 147 16.23 2.74 10.61
CA SER A 147 15.60 3.00 9.33
C SER A 147 15.61 1.70 8.52
N VAL A 148 14.42 1.15 8.24
CA VAL A 148 14.24 -0.19 7.60
C VAL A 148 13.58 -0.11 6.23
N GLY A 149 13.32 1.09 5.72
CA GLY A 149 12.69 1.31 4.42
C GLY A 149 13.53 0.87 3.23
N SER A 150 12.87 0.70 2.09
CA SER A 150 13.45 0.19 0.85
C SER A 150 14.22 1.26 0.08
N THR A 151 15.44 0.93 -0.31
CA THR A 151 16.26 1.74 -1.23
C THR A 151 15.72 1.67 -2.66
N ALA A 152 15.14 0.54 -3.07
CA ALA A 152 14.54 0.40 -4.41
C ALA A 152 13.28 1.26 -4.55
N VAL A 153 12.40 1.27 -3.53
CA VAL A 153 11.22 2.15 -3.51
C VAL A 153 11.66 3.61 -3.52
N ARG A 154 12.66 3.98 -2.71
CA ARG A 154 13.21 5.34 -2.69
C ARG A 154 13.72 5.77 -4.07
N ALA A 155 14.54 4.95 -4.71
CA ALA A 155 15.08 5.22 -6.04
C ALA A 155 13.98 5.33 -7.12
N ALA A 156 12.93 4.48 -7.03
CA ALA A 156 11.80 4.57 -7.94
C ALA A 156 11.04 5.89 -7.78
N VAL A 157 10.77 6.31 -6.54
CA VAL A 157 10.12 7.60 -6.28
C VAL A 157 10.95 8.77 -6.81
N GLU A 158 12.27 8.75 -6.59
CA GLU A 158 13.17 9.79 -7.10
C GLU A 158 13.22 9.86 -8.63
N ARG A 159 13.11 8.72 -9.30
CA ARG A 159 13.09 8.61 -10.77
C ARG A 159 11.75 9.02 -11.37
N ILE A 160 10.65 8.48 -10.83
CA ILE A 160 9.29 8.65 -11.38
C ILE A 160 8.70 10.00 -10.98
N GLN A 161 8.97 10.43 -9.73
CA GLN A 161 8.38 11.62 -9.12
C GLN A 161 6.85 11.63 -9.23
N PRO A 162 6.14 10.59 -8.75
CA PRO A 162 4.68 10.59 -8.72
C PRO A 162 4.16 11.77 -7.89
N GLN A 163 2.90 12.17 -8.07
CA GLN A 163 2.27 13.16 -7.20
C GLN A 163 2.17 12.64 -5.76
N LEU A 164 1.89 11.32 -5.61
CA LEU A 164 1.64 10.69 -4.32
C LEU A 164 2.32 9.32 -4.21
N LEU A 165 2.98 9.08 -3.07
CA LEU A 165 3.43 7.76 -2.61
C LEU A 165 2.63 7.38 -1.37
N LEU A 166 1.99 6.20 -1.40
CA LEU A 166 1.27 5.63 -0.26
C LEU A 166 1.93 4.32 0.16
N CYS A 167 2.21 4.17 1.46
CA CYS A 167 2.85 2.97 2.02
C CYS A 167 2.31 2.64 3.42
N GLY A 168 2.81 1.54 4.01
CA GLY A 168 2.49 1.06 5.36
C GLY A 168 3.68 0.35 5.99
N HIS A 169 3.47 -0.87 6.51
CA HIS A 169 4.46 -1.84 6.98
C HIS A 169 5.20 -1.45 8.27
N VAL A 170 5.73 -0.26 8.39
CA VAL A 170 6.45 0.18 9.61
C VAL A 170 5.45 0.86 10.55
N HIS A 171 4.90 0.09 11.49
CA HIS A 171 3.81 0.50 12.37
C HIS A 171 4.17 1.70 13.25
N ASP A 172 5.44 1.80 13.69
CA ASP A 172 5.92 2.93 14.48
C ASP A 172 5.85 4.28 13.73
N CYS A 173 5.65 4.24 12.41
CA CYS A 173 5.53 5.41 11.55
C CYS A 173 4.12 5.62 10.98
N TRP A 174 3.09 4.95 11.48
CA TRP A 174 1.72 5.21 11.01
C TRP A 174 1.34 6.68 11.15
N GLY A 175 0.81 7.25 10.08
CA GLY A 175 0.47 8.67 9.99
C GLY A 175 1.64 9.60 9.64
N CYS A 176 2.88 9.10 9.55
CA CYS A 176 4.02 9.89 9.11
C CYS A 176 3.84 10.36 7.67
N ARG A 177 4.10 11.66 7.44
CA ARG A 177 4.01 12.29 6.11
C ARG A 177 5.29 13.08 5.82
N GLY A 178 5.62 13.23 4.55
CA GLY A 178 6.76 14.02 4.11
C GLY A 178 6.82 14.13 2.59
N SER A 179 7.98 14.55 2.06
CA SER A 179 8.15 14.71 0.62
C SER A 179 9.49 14.16 0.15
N ILE A 180 9.50 13.64 -1.07
CA ILE A 180 10.70 13.19 -1.80
C ILE A 180 10.70 13.92 -3.14
N GLY A 181 11.50 14.97 -3.28
CA GLY A 181 11.37 15.87 -4.40
C GLY A 181 9.98 16.51 -4.43
N ARG A 182 9.24 16.36 -5.54
CA ARG A 182 7.85 16.84 -5.65
C ARG A 182 6.80 15.85 -5.14
N THR A 183 7.18 14.60 -4.88
CA THR A 183 6.27 13.55 -4.41
C THR A 183 5.88 13.77 -2.95
N GLN A 184 4.59 13.85 -2.68
CA GLN A 184 4.08 13.72 -1.31
C GLN A 184 4.04 12.24 -0.92
N ALA A 185 4.50 11.91 0.28
CA ALA A 185 4.57 10.53 0.75
C ALA A 185 3.90 10.38 2.12
N ALA A 186 3.21 9.26 2.32
CA ALA A 186 2.55 8.93 3.58
C ALA A 186 2.72 7.44 3.93
N ASN A 187 3.16 7.16 5.15
CA ASN A 187 2.97 5.86 5.80
C ASN A 187 1.60 5.90 6.50
N LEU A 188 0.67 5.05 6.04
CA LEU A 188 -0.77 5.22 6.33
C LEU A 188 -1.18 4.69 7.70
N GLY A 189 -1.04 3.38 7.92
CA GLY A 189 -1.69 2.65 9.00
C GLY A 189 -3.17 2.35 8.74
N PRO A 190 -3.88 1.75 9.71
CA PRO A 190 -5.24 1.25 9.52
C PRO A 190 -6.32 2.35 9.56
N SER A 191 -6.00 3.55 9.99
CA SER A 191 -6.94 4.67 10.05
C SER A 191 -7.19 5.28 8.67
N VAL A 192 -8.38 5.82 8.48
CA VAL A 192 -8.76 6.51 7.23
C VAL A 192 -7.87 7.72 6.98
N SER A 193 -7.24 7.75 5.81
CA SER A 193 -6.46 8.89 5.31
C SER A 193 -7.05 9.40 4.00
N TRP A 194 -7.17 10.73 3.86
CA TRP A 194 -7.73 11.37 2.68
C TRP A 194 -6.65 12.09 1.87
N PHE A 195 -6.77 11.94 0.54
CA PHE A 195 -5.94 12.62 -0.45
C PHE A 195 -6.80 13.09 -1.61
N GLU A 196 -6.32 14.10 -2.32
CA GLU A 196 -6.90 14.58 -3.57
C GLU A 196 -5.79 14.67 -4.61
N VAL A 197 -5.96 13.99 -5.74
CA VAL A 197 -5.00 13.94 -6.85
C VAL A 197 -5.71 14.38 -8.13
N LYS A 198 -5.05 15.21 -8.92
CA LYS A 198 -5.59 15.70 -10.21
C LYS A 198 -4.90 14.98 -11.36
N PRO A 199 -5.65 14.60 -12.41
CA PRO A 199 -5.09 14.11 -13.66
C PRO A 199 -4.19 15.13 -14.34
#